data_62ab0aceb26ad3d77ee8d6d1e0055118
#
_entry.id   62ab0aceb26ad3d77ee8d6d1e0055118
#
_cell.length_a   1.000
_cell.length_b   1.000
_cell.length_c   1.000
_cell.angle_alpha   90.00
_cell.angle_beta   90.00
_cell.angle_gamma   90.00
#
_symmetry.space_group_name_H-M   'P 1'
#
loop_
_entity.id
_entity.type
_entity.pdbx_description
1 polymer ?
#
loop_
_entity_poly.entity_id
_entity_poly.type
_entity_poly.pdbx_seq_one_letter_code
_entity_poly.pdbx_strand_id
1 'polypeptide(L)'
;MNKYIIDANILIDFNDYLPMDIYETQWKMIGDNIENGKIILCEAVFNEIKKSVELKEWLSDFKSLVIPCYENNILVEAKVIVNEYPKLIEVNNPGEQSDPYVIALAKLKGFTVLTNEKYSEGGKKIKIPFICKKLSIKCINTHEFYRIENWKF
;
A
#
# COMPACT_ATOMS: atom_id res chain seq x y z
N MET A 1 3.99 -14.35 12.23
CA MET A 1 3.70 -12.91 12.35
C MET A 1 3.12 -12.40 11.03
N ASN A 2 1.96 -11.76 11.10
CA ASN A 2 1.36 -11.16 9.93
C ASN A 2 2.18 -9.93 9.49
N LYS A 3 2.44 -9.84 8.19
CA LYS A 3 3.07 -8.67 7.57
C LYS A 3 2.10 -8.06 6.58
N TYR A 4 2.01 -6.75 6.61
CA TYR A 4 1.06 -5.99 5.81
C TYR A 4 1.81 -5.07 4.85
N ILE A 5 1.53 -5.21 3.55
CA ILE A 5 2.02 -4.24 2.58
C ILE A 5 0.97 -3.15 2.43
N ILE A 6 1.39 -1.91 2.67
CA ILE A 6 0.49 -0.77 2.72
C ILE A 6 0.34 -0.13 1.33
N ASP A 7 -0.91 0.12 0.93
CA ASP A 7 -1.24 0.89 -0.25
C ASP A 7 -1.05 2.39 0.03
N ALA A 8 -0.63 3.14 -0.98
CA ALA A 8 -0.43 4.59 -0.87
C ALA A 8 -1.67 5.32 -0.36
N ASN A 9 -2.87 4.88 -0.73
CA ASN A 9 -4.12 5.50 -0.30
C ASN A 9 -4.29 5.54 1.21
N ILE A 10 -3.78 4.55 1.93
CA ILE A 10 -3.85 4.54 3.40
C ILE A 10 -3.12 5.77 3.97
N LEU A 11 -1.90 6.00 3.51
CA LEU A 11 -1.08 7.11 4.01
C LEU A 11 -1.61 8.46 3.56
N ILE A 12 -2.10 8.54 2.34
CA ILE A 12 -2.70 9.76 1.80
C ILE A 12 -3.96 10.11 2.57
N ASP A 13 -4.85 9.14 2.81
CA ASP A 13 -6.08 9.36 3.58
C ASP A 13 -5.77 9.76 5.02
N PHE A 14 -4.80 9.11 5.66
CA PHE A 14 -4.39 9.48 7.01
C PHE A 14 -3.85 10.90 7.06
N ASN A 15 -3.04 11.29 6.08
CA ASN A 15 -2.53 12.65 6.02
C ASN A 15 -3.64 13.69 5.83
N ASP A 16 -4.68 13.36 5.06
CA ASP A 16 -5.81 14.25 4.79
C ASP A 16 -6.78 14.35 5.97
N TYR A 17 -7.05 13.24 6.65
CA TYR A 17 -8.12 13.15 7.66
C TYR A 17 -7.61 13.06 9.10
N LEU A 18 -6.37 12.68 9.30
CA LEU A 18 -5.76 12.50 10.62
C LEU A 18 -4.46 13.31 10.73
N PRO A 19 -4.56 14.65 10.87
CA PRO A 19 -3.35 15.49 10.98
C PRO A 19 -2.40 14.99 12.06
N MET A 20 -1.10 14.99 11.76
CA MET A 20 -0.07 14.43 12.63
C MET A 20 0.03 15.13 13.99
N ASP A 21 -0.25 16.44 14.03
CA ASP A 21 -0.21 17.23 15.26
C ASP A 21 -1.36 16.89 16.22
N ILE A 22 -2.45 16.31 15.73
CA ILE A 22 -3.60 15.90 16.54
C ILE A 22 -3.56 14.40 16.84
N TYR A 23 -3.24 13.59 15.85
CA TYR A 23 -3.28 12.12 15.94
C TYR A 23 -1.90 11.52 16.10
N GLU A 24 -1.09 12.09 16.99
CA GLU A 24 0.31 11.69 17.22
C GLU A 24 0.45 10.20 17.53
N THR A 25 -0.43 9.67 18.38
CA THR A 25 -0.37 8.27 18.79
C THR A 25 -0.53 7.32 17.59
N GLN A 26 -1.48 7.58 16.71
CA GLN A 26 -1.69 6.73 15.53
C GLN A 26 -0.49 6.77 14.58
N TRP A 27 0.03 7.97 14.30
CA TRP A 27 1.19 8.11 13.42
C TRP A 27 2.44 7.44 14.02
N LYS A 28 2.62 7.57 15.34
CA LYS A 28 3.72 6.89 16.03
C LYS A 28 3.56 5.37 15.92
N MET A 29 2.38 4.84 16.14
CA MET A 29 2.14 3.39 16.07
C MET A 29 2.39 2.84 14.66
N ILE A 30 1.99 3.57 13.62
CA ILE A 30 2.28 3.20 12.24
C ILE A 30 3.79 3.19 12.00
N GLY A 31 4.49 4.24 12.42
CA GLY A 31 5.96 4.33 12.29
C GLY A 31 6.68 3.21 13.01
N ASP A 32 6.30 2.92 14.25
CA ASP A 32 6.89 1.82 15.03
C ASP A 32 6.68 0.47 14.32
N ASN A 33 5.54 0.26 13.66
CA ASN A 33 5.26 -0.97 12.94
C ASN A 33 5.96 -1.05 11.57
N ILE A 34 6.30 0.08 10.99
CA ILE A 34 7.21 0.11 9.84
C ILE A 34 8.62 -0.29 10.29
N GLU A 35 9.09 0.29 11.37
CA GLU A 35 10.43 0.01 11.90
C GLU A 35 10.61 -1.45 12.30
N ASN A 36 9.59 -2.05 12.90
CA ASN A 36 9.68 -3.46 13.32
C ASN A 36 9.38 -4.46 12.19
N GLY A 37 9.10 -3.99 10.98
CA GLY A 37 8.86 -4.83 9.80
C GLY A 37 7.46 -5.43 9.70
N LYS A 38 6.52 -5.02 10.53
CA LYS A 38 5.13 -5.47 10.42
C LYS A 38 4.38 -4.79 9.28
N ILE A 39 4.58 -3.48 9.11
CA ILE A 39 4.06 -2.72 7.98
C ILE A 39 5.18 -2.53 6.97
N ILE A 40 4.93 -2.93 5.74
CA ILE A 40 5.88 -2.90 4.64
C ILE A 40 5.58 -1.72 3.72
N LEU A 41 6.61 -0.91 3.46
CA LEU A 41 6.57 0.13 2.44
C LEU A 41 7.34 -0.36 1.22
N CYS A 42 6.71 -0.36 0.05
CA CYS A 42 7.44 -0.63 -1.18
C CYS A 42 7.87 0.67 -1.87
N GLU A 43 8.90 0.55 -2.67
CA GLU A 43 9.51 1.69 -3.37
C GLU A 43 8.51 2.45 -4.25
N ALA A 44 7.61 1.74 -4.93
CA ALA A 44 6.61 2.37 -5.79
C ALA A 44 5.62 3.22 -4.99
N VAL A 45 5.21 2.76 -3.80
CA VAL A 45 4.35 3.54 -2.90
C VAL A 45 5.09 4.79 -2.40
N PHE A 46 6.32 4.62 -1.99
CA PHE A 46 7.17 5.74 -1.57
C PHE A 46 7.29 6.79 -2.66
N ASN A 47 7.50 6.37 -3.91
CA ASN A 47 7.66 7.27 -5.05
C ASN A 47 6.35 7.91 -5.51
N GLU A 48 5.22 7.25 -5.30
CA GLU A 48 3.90 7.78 -5.67
C GLU A 48 3.47 8.97 -4.80
N ILE A 49 3.91 9.00 -3.55
CA ILE A 49 3.53 10.05 -2.60
C ILE A 49 4.40 11.28 -2.82
N LYS A 50 3.85 12.29 -3.52
CA LYS A 50 4.58 13.50 -3.93
C LYS A 50 3.95 14.81 -3.50
N LYS A 51 2.63 14.83 -3.27
CA LYS A 51 1.88 16.08 -3.08
C LYS A 51 2.03 16.70 -1.70
N SER A 52 2.13 15.91 -0.65
CA SER A 52 2.23 16.41 0.72
C SER A 52 3.69 16.46 1.15
N VAL A 53 4.17 17.67 1.43
CA VAL A 53 5.52 17.89 1.98
C VAL A 53 5.66 17.23 3.34
N GLU A 54 4.64 17.40 4.21
CA GLU A 54 4.64 16.82 5.55
C GLU A 54 4.72 15.30 5.53
N LEU A 55 3.92 14.66 4.68
CA LEU A 55 3.94 13.20 4.55
C LEU A 55 5.26 12.71 3.96
N LYS A 56 5.81 13.41 2.99
CA LYS A 56 7.12 13.07 2.42
C LYS A 56 8.24 13.16 3.45
N GLU A 57 8.23 14.20 4.28
CA GLU A 57 9.21 14.36 5.34
C GLU A 57 9.10 13.23 6.37
N TRP A 58 7.89 12.88 6.77
CA TRP A 58 7.65 11.77 7.68
C TRP A 58 8.15 10.45 7.09
N LEU A 59 7.82 10.19 5.82
CA LEU A 59 8.26 8.99 5.11
C LEU A 59 9.77 8.90 4.95
N SER A 60 10.46 10.03 4.85
CA SER A 60 11.92 10.06 4.65
C SER A 60 12.66 9.39 5.81
N ASP A 61 12.10 9.37 7.01
CA ASP A 61 12.66 8.69 8.17
C ASP A 61 12.71 7.16 7.99
N PHE A 62 11.90 6.62 7.07
CA PHE A 62 11.82 5.18 6.80
C PHE A 62 12.46 4.77 5.47
N LYS A 63 13.17 5.67 4.81
CA LYS A 63 13.74 5.44 3.48
C LYS A 63 14.60 4.18 3.41
N SER A 64 15.39 3.91 4.44
CA SER A 64 16.26 2.74 4.51
C SER A 64 15.51 1.41 4.64
N LEU A 65 14.22 1.47 5.02
CA LEU A 65 13.37 0.30 5.24
C LEU A 65 12.46 0.00 4.05
N VAL A 66 12.45 0.87 3.04
CA VAL A 66 11.63 0.70 1.85
C VAL A 66 12.11 -0.51 1.07
N ILE A 67 11.19 -1.42 0.72
CA ILE A 67 11.52 -2.62 -0.06
C ILE A 67 11.61 -2.24 -1.54
N PRO A 68 12.72 -2.55 -2.21
CA PRO A 68 12.81 -2.36 -3.66
C PRO A 68 11.76 -3.20 -4.38
N CYS A 69 11.11 -2.62 -5.38
CA CYS A 69 10.08 -3.32 -6.14
C CYS A 69 10.36 -3.36 -7.65
N TYR A 70 11.50 -2.81 -8.07
CA TYR A 70 11.90 -2.84 -9.47
C TYR A 70 12.94 -3.93 -9.75
N GLU A 71 13.07 -4.90 -8.85
CA GLU A 71 13.88 -6.08 -9.04
C GLU A 71 13.22 -7.05 -10.03
N ASN A 72 14.03 -7.86 -10.73
CA ASN A 72 13.58 -8.67 -11.86
C ASN A 72 12.31 -9.50 -11.60
N ASN A 73 12.27 -10.27 -10.51
CA ASN A 73 11.13 -11.13 -10.22
C ASN A 73 9.85 -10.34 -9.92
N ILE A 74 9.98 -9.23 -9.19
CA ILE A 74 8.85 -8.38 -8.84
C ILE A 74 8.36 -7.63 -10.07
N LEU A 75 9.29 -7.10 -10.87
CA LEU A 75 8.97 -6.39 -12.10
C LEU A 75 8.26 -7.32 -13.11
N VAL A 76 8.71 -8.55 -13.24
CA VAL A 76 8.08 -9.56 -14.12
C VAL A 76 6.66 -9.86 -13.62
N GLU A 77 6.48 -10.10 -12.33
CA GLU A 77 5.15 -10.37 -11.76
C GLU A 77 4.21 -9.17 -11.94
N ALA A 78 4.69 -7.95 -11.71
CA ALA A 78 3.91 -6.74 -11.92
C ALA A 78 3.45 -6.61 -13.37
N LYS A 79 4.31 -6.93 -14.33
CA LYS A 79 3.96 -6.94 -15.74
C LYS A 79 2.91 -8.00 -16.08
N VAL A 80 3.01 -9.19 -15.50
CA VAL A 80 2.02 -10.26 -15.68
C VAL A 80 0.66 -9.77 -15.18
N ILE A 81 0.61 -9.13 -14.01
CA ILE A 81 -0.63 -8.60 -13.43
C ILE A 81 -1.24 -7.52 -14.33
N VAL A 82 -0.43 -6.59 -14.82
CA VAL A 82 -0.92 -5.52 -15.73
C VAL A 82 -1.41 -6.09 -17.05
N ASN A 83 -0.72 -7.08 -17.60
CA ASN A 83 -1.14 -7.72 -18.86
C ASN A 83 -2.47 -8.44 -18.70
N GLU A 84 -2.72 -9.07 -17.56
CA GLU A 84 -3.97 -9.76 -17.28
C GLU A 84 -5.10 -8.77 -16.90
N TYR A 85 -4.75 -7.68 -16.20
CA TYR A 85 -5.68 -6.66 -15.72
C TYR A 85 -5.25 -5.26 -16.15
N PRO A 86 -5.34 -4.92 -17.46
CA PRO A 86 -4.83 -3.63 -17.96
C PRO A 86 -5.51 -2.42 -17.32
N LYS A 87 -6.76 -2.57 -16.87
CA LYS A 87 -7.52 -1.50 -16.23
C LYS A 87 -7.07 -1.20 -14.79
N LEU A 88 -6.12 -1.94 -14.26
CA LEU A 88 -5.52 -1.65 -12.95
C LEU A 88 -4.78 -0.33 -12.97
N ILE A 89 -4.17 0.02 -14.10
CA ILE A 89 -3.44 1.28 -14.27
C ILE A 89 -4.25 2.28 -15.10
N GLU A 90 -4.04 3.56 -14.83
CA GLU A 90 -4.60 4.66 -15.61
C GLU A 90 -3.61 5.05 -16.70
N VAL A 91 -3.96 4.76 -17.95
CA VAL A 91 -3.07 4.95 -19.11
C VAL A 91 -2.65 6.41 -19.28
N ASN A 92 -3.53 7.36 -18.96
CA ASN A 92 -3.28 8.79 -19.13
C ASN A 92 -2.63 9.45 -17.92
N ASN A 93 -2.30 8.70 -16.89
CA ASN A 93 -1.63 9.22 -15.71
C ASN A 93 -0.11 9.09 -15.88
N PRO A 94 0.63 10.22 -16.01
CA PRO A 94 2.07 10.15 -16.18
C PRO A 94 2.84 9.87 -14.89
N GLY A 95 2.14 9.84 -13.74
CA GLY A 95 2.76 9.60 -12.45
C GLY A 95 3.02 8.13 -12.17
N GLU A 96 3.76 7.89 -11.09
CA GLU A 96 4.03 6.55 -10.59
C GLU A 96 2.71 5.89 -10.15
N GLN A 97 2.52 4.63 -10.52
CA GLN A 97 1.35 3.85 -10.14
C GLN A 97 1.80 2.60 -9.38
N SER A 98 1.58 2.58 -8.08
CA SER A 98 2.11 1.54 -7.20
C SER A 98 1.31 0.25 -7.16
N ASP A 99 0.04 0.27 -7.57
CA ASP A 99 -0.88 -0.87 -7.42
C ASP A 99 -0.31 -2.21 -7.91
N PRO A 100 0.28 -2.31 -9.12
CA PRO A 100 0.82 -3.59 -9.59
C PRO A 100 1.94 -4.13 -8.72
N TYR A 101 2.78 -3.24 -8.18
CA TYR A 101 3.92 -3.62 -7.34
C TYR A 101 3.48 -4.06 -5.95
N VAL A 102 2.47 -3.40 -5.38
CA VAL A 102 1.87 -3.80 -4.09
C VAL A 102 1.33 -5.22 -4.20
N ILE A 103 0.57 -5.51 -5.26
CA ILE A 103 -0.02 -6.83 -5.50
C ILE A 103 1.07 -7.87 -5.78
N ALA A 104 2.06 -7.54 -6.60
CA ALA A 104 3.16 -8.46 -6.93
C ALA A 104 3.94 -8.85 -5.69
N LEU A 105 4.31 -7.90 -4.83
CA LEU A 105 5.01 -8.16 -3.58
C LEU A 105 4.17 -9.00 -2.63
N ALA A 106 2.89 -8.70 -2.49
CA ALA A 106 1.98 -9.48 -1.65
C ALA A 106 1.93 -10.93 -2.12
N LYS A 107 1.82 -11.15 -3.42
CA LYS A 107 1.79 -12.49 -4.02
C LYS A 107 3.08 -13.25 -3.78
N LEU A 108 4.22 -12.62 -4.07
CA LEU A 108 5.53 -13.27 -4.01
C LEU A 108 6.04 -13.50 -2.59
N LYS A 109 5.72 -12.60 -1.67
CA LYS A 109 6.21 -12.64 -0.28
C LYS A 109 5.18 -13.12 0.73
N GLY A 110 3.93 -13.32 0.32
CA GLY A 110 2.85 -13.74 1.22
C GLY A 110 2.36 -12.65 2.16
N PHE A 111 2.48 -11.38 1.79
CA PHE A 111 1.99 -10.27 2.58
C PHE A 111 0.48 -10.11 2.46
N THR A 112 -0.17 -9.62 3.52
CA THR A 112 -1.55 -9.14 3.44
C THR A 112 -1.55 -7.72 2.90
N VAL A 113 -2.39 -7.44 1.92
CA VAL A 113 -2.53 -6.07 1.39
C VAL A 113 -3.42 -5.25 2.32
N LEU A 114 -2.94 -4.06 2.69
CA LEU A 114 -3.68 -3.10 3.50
C LEU A 114 -4.07 -1.92 2.61
N THR A 115 -5.36 -1.82 2.30
CA THR A 115 -5.91 -0.76 1.44
C THR A 115 -7.31 -0.38 1.89
N ASN A 116 -7.68 0.89 1.70
CA ASN A 116 -9.04 1.36 1.91
C ASN A 116 -9.88 1.38 0.61
N GLU A 117 -9.31 0.93 -0.50
CA GLU A 117 -10.10 0.74 -1.71
C GLU A 117 -11.19 -0.31 -1.46
N LYS A 118 -12.38 -0.05 -2.00
CA LYS A 118 -13.50 -0.97 -1.87
C LYS A 118 -13.55 -1.95 -3.02
N TYR A 119 -13.96 -3.18 -2.72
CA TYR A 119 -14.20 -4.18 -3.75
C TYR A 119 -15.23 -3.67 -4.76
N SER A 120 -14.90 -3.82 -6.06
CA SER A 120 -15.79 -3.47 -7.15
C SER A 120 -15.48 -4.35 -8.35
N GLU A 121 -16.51 -4.88 -9.00
CA GLU A 121 -16.36 -5.73 -10.19
C GLU A 121 -16.44 -4.95 -11.50
N GLY A 122 -16.76 -3.67 -11.44
CA GLY A 122 -16.93 -2.84 -12.63
C GLY A 122 -16.26 -1.48 -12.51
N GLY A 123 -16.38 -0.69 -13.58
CA GLY A 123 -15.88 0.67 -13.65
C GLY A 123 -14.70 0.84 -14.59
N LYS A 124 -14.20 2.06 -14.69
CA LYS A 124 -13.09 2.43 -15.58
C LYS A 124 -11.76 1.87 -15.10
N LYS A 125 -11.59 1.75 -13.78
CA LYS A 125 -10.39 1.24 -13.16
C LYS A 125 -10.74 0.02 -12.32
N ILE A 126 -9.92 -1.04 -12.44
CA ILE A 126 -10.00 -2.21 -11.56
C ILE A 126 -9.30 -1.87 -10.24
N LYS A 127 -9.93 -2.21 -9.13
CA LYS A 127 -9.42 -1.92 -7.80
C LYS A 127 -8.59 -3.08 -7.24
N ILE A 128 -7.68 -2.77 -6.32
CA ILE A 128 -6.82 -3.76 -5.67
C ILE A 128 -7.61 -4.92 -5.05
N PRO A 129 -8.71 -4.70 -4.29
CA PRO A 129 -9.43 -5.83 -3.67
C PRO A 129 -9.98 -6.85 -4.66
N PHE A 130 -10.39 -6.41 -5.86
CA PHE A 130 -10.86 -7.31 -6.91
C PHE A 130 -9.74 -8.27 -7.35
N ILE A 131 -8.55 -7.74 -7.61
CA ILE A 131 -7.42 -8.54 -8.06
C ILE A 131 -6.94 -9.48 -6.95
N CYS A 132 -6.87 -8.98 -5.72
CA CYS A 132 -6.49 -9.80 -4.57
C CYS A 132 -7.42 -11.00 -4.42
N LYS A 133 -8.72 -10.81 -4.60
CA LYS A 133 -9.69 -11.91 -4.58
C LYS A 133 -9.41 -12.92 -5.69
N LYS A 134 -9.11 -12.45 -6.91
CA LYS A 134 -8.79 -13.33 -8.04
C LYS A 134 -7.52 -14.12 -7.84
N LEU A 135 -6.52 -13.53 -7.17
CA LEU A 135 -5.20 -14.14 -6.96
C LEU A 135 -5.07 -14.83 -5.58
N SER A 136 -6.16 -14.90 -4.81
CA SER A 136 -6.18 -15.48 -3.45
C SER A 136 -5.17 -14.80 -2.51
N ILE A 137 -5.05 -13.48 -2.63
CA ILE A 137 -4.24 -12.63 -1.77
C ILE A 137 -5.15 -12.05 -0.69
N LYS A 138 -4.74 -12.16 0.58
CA LYS A 138 -5.48 -11.55 1.69
C LYS A 138 -5.39 -10.03 1.59
N CYS A 139 -6.57 -9.38 1.67
CA CYS A 139 -6.68 -7.92 1.51
C CYS A 139 -7.64 -7.41 2.58
N ILE A 140 -7.19 -6.44 3.37
CA ILE A 140 -7.96 -5.88 4.49
C ILE A 140 -7.91 -4.35 4.44
N ASN A 141 -8.90 -3.73 5.09
CA ASN A 141 -8.95 -2.28 5.27
C ASN A 141 -8.37 -1.85 6.63
N THR A 142 -8.32 -0.56 6.87
CA THR A 142 -7.78 0.02 8.12
C THR A 142 -8.51 -0.48 9.36
N HIS A 143 -9.84 -0.52 9.34
CA HIS A 143 -10.60 -0.96 10.51
C HIS A 143 -10.38 -2.45 10.81
N GLU A 144 -10.32 -3.28 9.78
CA GLU A 144 -9.98 -4.70 9.95
C GLU A 144 -8.57 -4.87 10.51
N PHE A 145 -7.61 -4.08 10.03
CA PHE A 145 -6.26 -4.06 10.57
C PHE A 145 -6.25 -3.70 12.06
N TYR A 146 -6.95 -2.65 12.44
CA TYR A 146 -7.02 -2.25 13.85
C TYR A 146 -7.60 -3.35 14.73
N ARG A 147 -8.65 -4.04 14.26
CA ARG A 147 -9.25 -5.15 15.00
C ARG A 147 -8.30 -6.34 15.14
N ILE A 148 -7.62 -6.70 14.07
CA ILE A 148 -6.66 -7.82 14.08
C ILE A 148 -5.48 -7.51 15.01
N GLU A 149 -4.95 -6.30 14.95
CA GLU A 149 -3.79 -5.86 15.75
C GLU A 149 -4.20 -5.34 17.13
N ASN A 150 -5.50 -5.35 17.45
CA ASN A 150 -6.04 -4.89 18.71
C ASN A 150 -5.68 -3.43 19.05
N TRP A 151 -5.68 -2.58 18.02
CA TRP A 151 -5.48 -1.15 18.20
C TRP A 151 -6.81 -0.48 18.58
N LYS A 152 -6.77 0.31 19.65
CA LYS A 152 -7.91 1.08 20.14
C LYS A 152 -7.46 2.50 20.47
N PHE A 153 -8.28 3.46 20.10
CA PHE A 153 -8.00 4.87 20.33
C PHE A 153 -9.15 5.54 21.09
#